data_5b1f85542a2bac61ed1b850fd40d2c0d
#
_entry.id   5b1f85542a2bac61ed1b850fd40d2c0d
#
_cell.length_a   1.000
_cell.length_b   1.000
_cell.length_c   1.000
_cell.angle_alpha   90.00
_cell.angle_beta   90.00
_cell.angle_gamma   90.00
#
_symmetry.space_group_name_H-M   'P 1'
#
loop_
_entity.id
_entity.type
_entity.pdbx_description
1 polymer ?
#
loop_
_entity_poly.entity_id
_entity_poly.type
_entity_poly.pdbx_seq_one_letter_code
_entity_poly.pdbx_strand_id
1 'polypeptide(L)'
;LLFDPNNSSSVKACIENARNNLKMVRTAVTLEVWNSVNTWYHELTDYNKEKYDSKNLPQILDWIKKQVNLIKGTINNTQLINDGFDFIYLGVFYERADFTARIIDVKYYILLPSSSYVGTQIDNFQWSIMLRSVSAYRGFKWAYGNSQIDYKKIIDFLILSNMCPRSIFYAVDKIQYHLGRLTQFYNCDNAANRNVKKIHKGFINSNAEEIINFGLHEFLTKFIDDMSTTYSDLEEVYFLGTDR
;
A
#
# COMPACT_ATOMS: atom_id res chain seq x y z
N LEU A 1 -1.36 14.23 -13.60
CA LEU A 1 -1.35 13.20 -12.54
C LEU A 1 -1.43 13.81 -11.14
N LEU A 2 -0.53 14.75 -10.74
CA LEU A 2 -0.52 15.28 -9.37
C LEU A 2 -1.74 16.15 -9.04
N PHE A 3 -2.17 16.98 -10.00
CA PHE A 3 -3.21 18.01 -9.81
C PHE A 3 -4.39 17.87 -10.79
N ASP A 4 -4.46 16.77 -11.53
CA ASP A 4 -5.51 16.54 -12.51
C ASP A 4 -6.87 16.37 -11.83
N PRO A 5 -7.85 17.26 -12.07
CA PRO A 5 -9.16 17.18 -11.42
C PRO A 5 -9.98 15.97 -11.90
N ASN A 6 -9.68 15.41 -13.08
CA ASN A 6 -10.37 14.23 -13.61
C ASN A 6 -9.78 12.91 -13.10
N ASN A 7 -8.65 12.96 -12.37
CA ASN A 7 -8.03 11.79 -11.77
C ASN A 7 -8.34 11.72 -10.27
N SER A 8 -9.26 10.85 -9.90
CA SER A 8 -9.65 10.60 -8.49
C SER A 8 -8.49 10.13 -7.60
N SER A 9 -7.42 9.60 -8.19
CA SER A 9 -6.19 9.18 -7.52
C SER A 9 -5.07 10.22 -7.58
N SER A 10 -5.35 11.46 -8.04
CA SER A 10 -4.37 12.54 -7.99
C SER A 10 -4.05 12.92 -6.54
N VAL A 11 -2.84 13.43 -6.29
CA VAL A 11 -2.44 13.87 -4.94
C VAL A 11 -3.42 14.90 -4.38
N LYS A 12 -3.91 15.81 -5.23
CA LYS A 12 -4.92 16.79 -4.84
C LYS A 12 -6.22 16.12 -4.41
N ALA A 13 -6.76 15.20 -5.22
CA ALA A 13 -7.99 14.49 -4.89
C ALA A 13 -7.84 13.65 -3.61
N CYS A 14 -6.71 12.97 -3.43
CA CYS A 14 -6.44 12.18 -2.22
C CYS A 14 -6.45 13.05 -0.95
N ILE A 15 -5.81 14.23 -0.95
CA ILE A 15 -5.80 15.08 0.25
C ILE A 15 -7.14 15.77 0.50
N GLU A 16 -7.87 16.13 -0.56
CA GLU A 16 -9.24 16.66 -0.45
C GLU A 16 -10.17 15.63 0.18
N ASN A 17 -10.12 14.37 -0.28
CA ASN A 17 -10.90 13.26 0.27
C ASN A 17 -10.51 12.95 1.71
N ALA A 18 -9.21 12.88 2.02
CA ALA A 18 -8.73 12.67 3.38
C ALA A 18 -9.24 13.77 4.34
N ARG A 19 -9.16 15.04 3.91
CA ARG A 19 -9.68 16.17 4.70
C ARG A 19 -11.19 16.10 4.89
N ASN A 20 -11.93 15.75 3.84
CA ASN A 20 -13.39 15.64 3.91
C ASN A 20 -13.82 14.49 4.83
N ASN A 21 -13.15 13.32 4.74
CA ASN A 21 -13.38 12.21 5.65
C ASN A 21 -13.11 12.60 7.12
N LEU A 22 -11.99 13.29 7.37
CA LEU A 22 -11.66 13.77 8.72
C LEU A 22 -12.66 14.79 9.26
N LYS A 23 -13.27 15.62 8.41
CA LYS A 23 -14.38 16.51 8.84
C LYS A 23 -15.57 15.74 9.38
N MET A 24 -15.93 14.62 8.73
CA MET A 24 -17.05 13.78 9.14
C MET A 24 -16.81 13.11 10.50
N VAL A 25 -15.57 12.73 10.78
CA VAL A 25 -15.17 12.05 12.03
C VAL A 25 -14.32 12.94 12.94
N ARG A 26 -14.55 14.26 12.92
CA ARG A 26 -13.72 15.26 13.59
C ARG A 26 -13.50 15.00 15.08
N THR A 27 -14.48 14.44 15.76
CA THR A 27 -14.42 14.12 17.20
C THR A 27 -13.71 12.80 17.50
N ALA A 28 -13.48 11.96 16.51
CA ALA A 28 -12.80 10.67 16.64
C ALA A 28 -11.28 10.76 16.36
N VAL A 29 -10.79 11.91 15.91
CA VAL A 29 -9.36 12.13 15.61
C VAL A 29 -8.78 13.23 16.48
N THR A 30 -7.48 13.14 16.74
CA THR A 30 -6.77 14.15 17.53
C THR A 30 -6.66 15.48 16.77
N LEU A 31 -6.48 16.55 17.53
CA LEU A 31 -6.29 17.89 16.94
C LEU A 31 -5.05 17.95 16.05
N GLU A 32 -4.00 17.25 16.44
CA GLU A 32 -2.73 17.16 15.73
C GLU A 32 -2.90 16.46 14.37
N VAL A 33 -3.64 15.37 14.30
CA VAL A 33 -3.96 14.67 13.05
C VAL A 33 -4.79 15.58 12.13
N TRP A 34 -5.83 16.21 12.68
CA TRP A 34 -6.62 17.16 11.93
C TRP A 34 -5.77 18.30 11.37
N ASN A 35 -4.97 18.95 12.21
CA ASN A 35 -4.17 20.09 11.80
C ASN A 35 -3.15 19.70 10.73
N SER A 36 -2.49 18.55 10.84
CA SER A 36 -1.51 18.12 9.85
C SER A 36 -2.12 17.93 8.46
N VAL A 37 -3.30 17.30 8.37
CA VAL A 37 -4.00 17.10 7.09
C VAL A 37 -4.57 18.41 6.56
N ASN A 38 -5.19 19.23 7.42
CA ASN A 38 -5.79 20.49 7.01
C ASN A 38 -4.74 21.50 6.55
N THR A 39 -3.60 21.59 7.22
CA THR A 39 -2.48 22.45 6.81
C THR A 39 -1.96 22.01 5.44
N TRP A 40 -1.69 20.73 5.25
CA TRP A 40 -1.22 20.23 3.96
C TRP A 40 -2.22 20.50 2.82
N TYR A 41 -3.52 20.34 3.08
CA TYR A 41 -4.56 20.68 2.09
C TYR A 41 -4.46 22.15 1.65
N HIS A 42 -4.31 23.09 2.57
CA HIS A 42 -4.19 24.52 2.24
C HIS A 42 -2.86 24.82 1.52
N GLU A 43 -1.75 24.31 2.01
CA GLU A 43 -0.45 24.46 1.35
C GLU A 43 -0.48 23.92 -0.09
N LEU A 44 -1.09 22.73 -0.32
CA LEU A 44 -1.21 22.15 -1.65
C LEU A 44 -2.11 22.99 -2.57
N THR A 45 -3.18 23.58 -2.03
CA THR A 45 -4.08 24.46 -2.79
C THR A 45 -3.38 25.73 -3.21
N ASP A 46 -2.57 26.33 -2.33
CA ASP A 46 -1.80 27.52 -2.63
C ASP A 46 -0.66 27.22 -3.62
N TYR A 47 0.00 26.08 -3.46
CA TYR A 47 1.05 25.62 -4.37
C TYR A 47 0.54 25.42 -5.81
N ASN A 48 -0.69 24.93 -5.98
CA ASN A 48 -1.33 24.73 -7.29
C ASN A 48 -1.64 26.05 -8.03
N LYS A 49 -1.71 27.18 -7.33
CA LYS A 49 -1.92 28.52 -7.91
C LYS A 49 -0.62 29.17 -8.41
N GLU A 50 0.52 28.76 -7.86
CA GLU A 50 1.84 29.34 -8.15
C GLU A 50 2.63 28.47 -9.14
N LYS A 51 2.18 28.30 -10.36
CA LYS A 51 2.95 27.75 -11.49
C LYS A 51 3.71 26.46 -11.20
N TYR A 52 3.06 25.35 -11.48
CA TYR A 52 3.72 24.07 -11.71
C TYR A 52 4.75 24.22 -12.87
N ASP A 53 6.03 24.21 -12.51
CA ASP A 53 7.14 24.06 -13.46
C ASP A 53 7.67 22.62 -13.34
N SER A 54 7.77 21.93 -14.49
CA SER A 54 8.35 20.58 -14.55
C SER A 54 9.77 20.51 -13.98
N LYS A 55 10.49 21.64 -13.96
CA LYS A 55 11.82 21.75 -13.35
C LYS A 55 11.81 21.57 -11.83
N ASN A 56 10.69 21.86 -11.17
CA ASN A 56 10.54 21.76 -9.71
C ASN A 56 9.90 20.44 -9.28
N LEU A 57 9.63 19.49 -10.20
CA LEU A 57 8.99 18.23 -9.89
C LEU A 57 9.69 17.42 -8.77
N PRO A 58 11.03 17.26 -8.74
CA PRO A 58 11.69 16.55 -7.66
C PRO A 58 11.43 17.15 -6.28
N GLN A 59 11.47 18.48 -6.17
CA GLN A 59 11.22 19.22 -4.93
C GLN A 59 9.79 19.05 -4.45
N ILE A 60 8.81 19.09 -5.38
CA ILE A 60 7.39 18.85 -5.10
C ILE A 60 7.19 17.44 -4.57
N LEU A 61 7.76 16.43 -5.21
CA LEU A 61 7.64 15.04 -4.79
C LEU A 61 8.27 14.79 -3.42
N ASP A 62 9.40 15.42 -3.12
CA ASP A 62 10.04 15.31 -1.81
C ASP A 62 9.23 16.03 -0.72
N TRP A 63 8.63 17.17 -1.03
CA TRP A 63 7.71 17.86 -0.13
C TRP A 63 6.47 16.99 0.16
N ILE A 64 5.82 16.40 -0.86
CA ILE A 64 4.68 15.47 -0.69
C ILE A 64 5.06 14.31 0.22
N LYS A 65 6.23 13.69 0.01
CA LYS A 65 6.71 12.60 0.88
C LYS A 65 6.89 13.04 2.33
N LYS A 66 7.42 14.25 2.56
CA LYS A 66 7.57 14.82 3.92
C LYS A 66 6.21 15.00 4.58
N GLN A 67 5.21 15.54 3.88
CA GLN A 67 3.86 15.71 4.42
C GLN A 67 3.19 14.37 4.77
N VAL A 68 3.29 13.37 3.89
CA VAL A 68 2.78 12.03 4.17
C VAL A 68 3.44 11.42 5.41
N ASN A 69 4.76 11.56 5.55
CA ASN A 69 5.48 11.05 6.71
C ASN A 69 5.13 11.80 8.00
N LEU A 70 4.91 13.11 7.92
CA LEU A 70 4.44 13.92 9.04
C LEU A 70 3.08 13.43 9.53
N ILE A 71 2.10 13.26 8.62
CA ILE A 71 0.76 12.77 8.98
C ILE A 71 0.85 11.39 9.62
N LYS A 72 1.59 10.46 9.02
CA LYS A 72 1.77 9.12 9.59
C LYS A 72 2.42 9.15 10.97
N GLY A 73 3.45 9.97 11.15
CA GLY A 73 4.09 10.17 12.45
C GLY A 73 3.13 10.77 13.47
N THR A 74 2.32 11.73 13.08
CA THR A 74 1.31 12.35 13.94
C THR A 74 0.26 11.32 14.38
N ILE A 75 -0.27 10.51 13.45
CA ILE A 75 -1.23 9.44 13.78
C ILE A 75 -0.60 8.48 14.79
N ASN A 76 0.62 7.99 14.55
CA ASN A 76 1.28 7.05 15.45
C ASN A 76 1.54 7.59 16.85
N ASN A 77 1.80 8.91 16.96
CA ASN A 77 2.19 9.51 18.23
C ASN A 77 1.02 10.07 19.04
N THR A 78 -0.11 10.36 18.41
CA THR A 78 -1.20 11.09 19.08
C THR A 78 -2.55 10.40 19.03
N GLN A 79 -2.81 9.57 18.01
CA GLN A 79 -4.11 8.91 17.88
C GLN A 79 -4.24 7.77 18.88
N LEU A 80 -5.37 7.71 19.59
CA LEU A 80 -5.69 6.58 20.43
C LEU A 80 -5.78 5.29 19.58
N ILE A 81 -5.17 4.22 20.09
CA ILE A 81 -5.19 2.90 19.41
C ILE A 81 -6.54 2.22 19.68
N ASN A 82 -7.57 2.71 19.00
CA ASN A 82 -8.95 2.24 19.01
C ASN A 82 -9.36 1.74 17.62
N ASP A 83 -10.66 1.50 17.41
CA ASP A 83 -11.23 1.11 16.11
C ASP A 83 -10.93 2.12 14.98
N GLY A 84 -11.00 3.42 15.25
CA GLY A 84 -10.65 4.47 14.28
C GLY A 84 -9.19 4.36 13.82
N PHE A 85 -8.25 4.06 14.73
CA PHE A 85 -6.87 3.77 14.39
C PHE A 85 -6.76 2.52 13.49
N ASP A 86 -7.49 1.46 13.83
CA ASP A 86 -7.48 0.23 13.04
C ASP A 86 -8.03 0.47 11.62
N PHE A 87 -9.10 1.23 11.45
CA PHE A 87 -9.62 1.60 10.11
C PHE A 87 -8.63 2.43 9.29
N ILE A 88 -7.94 3.40 9.88
CA ILE A 88 -6.90 4.18 9.19
C ILE A 88 -5.80 3.25 8.65
N TYR A 89 -5.33 2.32 9.50
CA TYR A 89 -4.25 1.42 9.09
C TYR A 89 -4.69 0.32 8.13
N LEU A 90 -5.93 -0.14 8.21
CA LEU A 90 -6.51 -1.00 7.18
C LEU A 90 -6.43 -0.32 5.80
N GLY A 91 -6.89 0.92 5.66
CA GLY A 91 -6.77 1.65 4.40
C GLY A 91 -5.33 1.77 3.91
N VAL A 92 -4.38 2.07 4.81
CA VAL A 92 -2.95 2.15 4.46
C VAL A 92 -2.39 0.82 3.96
N PHE A 93 -2.78 -0.31 4.56
CA PHE A 93 -2.20 -1.60 4.20
C PHE A 93 -2.91 -2.25 3.02
N TYR A 94 -4.22 -2.04 2.83
CA TYR A 94 -4.93 -2.43 1.62
C TYR A 94 -4.32 -1.75 0.38
N GLU A 95 -4.17 -0.42 0.41
CA GLU A 95 -3.53 0.34 -0.68
C GLU A 95 -2.10 -0.14 -0.94
N ARG A 96 -1.32 -0.41 0.11
CA ARG A 96 0.06 -0.87 -0.04
C ARG A 96 0.14 -2.25 -0.66
N ALA A 97 -0.73 -3.17 -0.29
CA ALA A 97 -0.78 -4.52 -0.85
C ALA A 97 -1.14 -4.47 -2.35
N ASP A 98 -2.19 -3.75 -2.69
CA ASP A 98 -2.65 -3.56 -4.08
C ASP A 98 -1.58 -2.87 -4.94
N PHE A 99 -1.02 -1.76 -4.46
CA PHE A 99 0.05 -1.04 -5.18
C PHE A 99 1.27 -1.92 -5.43
N THR A 100 1.72 -2.70 -4.44
CA THR A 100 2.88 -3.57 -4.61
C THR A 100 2.59 -4.69 -5.60
N ALA A 101 1.40 -5.29 -5.54
CA ALA A 101 0.99 -6.31 -6.49
C ALA A 101 0.97 -5.77 -7.92
N ARG A 102 0.33 -4.62 -8.14
CA ARG A 102 0.24 -4.02 -9.48
C ARG A 102 1.58 -3.58 -10.03
N ILE A 103 2.49 -3.03 -9.23
CA ILE A 103 3.80 -2.60 -9.73
C ILE A 103 4.67 -3.80 -10.13
N ILE A 104 4.55 -4.94 -9.45
CA ILE A 104 5.23 -6.17 -9.83
C ILE A 104 4.62 -6.71 -11.14
N ASP A 105 3.31 -6.69 -11.25
CA ASP A 105 2.58 -7.18 -12.43
C ASP A 105 2.89 -6.37 -13.69
N VAL A 106 2.94 -5.04 -13.59
CA VAL A 106 3.37 -4.15 -14.68
C VAL A 106 4.76 -4.53 -15.20
N LYS A 107 5.69 -4.89 -14.31
CA LYS A 107 7.03 -5.34 -14.73
C LYS A 107 6.95 -6.60 -15.59
N TYR A 108 6.10 -7.54 -15.22
CA TYR A 108 5.93 -8.78 -15.96
C TYR A 108 5.37 -8.55 -17.38
N TYR A 109 4.35 -7.69 -17.52
CA TYR A 109 3.67 -7.47 -18.80
C TYR A 109 4.35 -6.49 -19.74
N ILE A 110 4.87 -5.39 -19.21
CA ILE A 110 5.30 -4.25 -20.05
C ILE A 110 6.80 -4.28 -20.31
N LEU A 111 7.57 -4.77 -19.34
CA LEU A 111 9.03 -4.64 -19.37
C LEU A 111 9.76 -5.94 -19.80
N LEU A 112 9.03 -7.03 -20.01
CA LEU A 112 9.55 -8.30 -20.52
C LEU A 112 8.89 -8.64 -21.87
N PRO A 113 9.34 -8.06 -22.98
CA PRO A 113 8.74 -8.33 -24.30
C PRO A 113 8.96 -9.77 -24.78
N SER A 114 9.86 -10.53 -24.17
CA SER A 114 10.07 -11.95 -24.44
C SER A 114 10.79 -12.64 -23.27
N SER A 115 10.54 -13.94 -23.10
CA SER A 115 11.22 -14.77 -22.08
C SER A 115 12.74 -14.81 -22.21
N SER A 116 13.31 -14.47 -23.38
CA SER A 116 14.74 -14.39 -23.61
C SER A 116 15.45 -13.27 -22.85
N TYR A 117 14.71 -12.29 -22.34
CA TYR A 117 15.28 -11.19 -21.55
C TYR A 117 15.40 -11.50 -20.05
N VAL A 118 14.80 -12.58 -19.58
CA VAL A 118 14.87 -12.99 -18.16
C VAL A 118 16.32 -13.25 -17.76
N GLY A 119 16.78 -12.61 -16.70
CA GLY A 119 18.14 -12.73 -16.18
C GLY A 119 19.21 -11.92 -16.92
N THR A 120 18.84 -11.14 -17.93
CA THR A 120 19.77 -10.23 -18.62
C THR A 120 20.14 -9.00 -17.76
N GLN A 121 21.14 -8.24 -18.18
CA GLN A 121 21.49 -6.98 -17.52
C GLN A 121 20.34 -5.96 -17.54
N ILE A 122 19.53 -5.95 -18.61
CA ILE A 122 18.37 -5.08 -18.74
C ILE A 122 17.31 -5.47 -17.72
N ASP A 123 17.04 -6.75 -17.56
CA ASP A 123 16.09 -7.27 -16.56
C ASP A 123 16.53 -6.89 -15.14
N ASN A 124 17.79 -7.09 -14.80
CA ASN A 124 18.36 -6.71 -13.50
C ASN A 124 18.27 -5.21 -13.23
N PHE A 125 18.50 -4.38 -14.26
CA PHE A 125 18.35 -2.94 -14.16
C PHE A 125 16.89 -2.54 -13.90
N GLN A 126 15.94 -3.12 -14.60
CA GLN A 126 14.52 -2.88 -14.41
C GLN A 126 14.05 -3.27 -13.00
N TRP A 127 14.50 -4.43 -12.48
CA TRP A 127 14.25 -4.84 -11.10
C TRP A 127 14.83 -3.85 -10.07
N SER A 128 16.00 -3.33 -10.33
CA SER A 128 16.60 -2.31 -9.46
C SER A 128 15.80 -1.01 -9.44
N ILE A 129 15.25 -0.58 -10.58
CA ILE A 129 14.37 0.59 -10.67
C ILE A 129 13.09 0.33 -9.87
N MET A 130 12.47 -0.84 -10.01
CA MET A 130 11.27 -1.19 -9.27
C MET A 130 11.51 -1.19 -7.76
N LEU A 131 12.60 -1.81 -7.28
CA LEU A 131 12.98 -1.77 -5.87
C LEU A 131 13.16 -0.33 -5.35
N ARG A 132 13.71 0.57 -6.18
CA ARG A 132 13.86 1.99 -5.84
C ARG A 132 12.52 2.70 -5.78
N SER A 133 11.61 2.42 -6.72
CA SER A 133 10.28 3.06 -6.78
C SER A 133 9.45 2.75 -5.53
N VAL A 134 9.55 1.54 -4.98
CA VAL A 134 8.90 1.17 -3.71
C VAL A 134 9.76 1.44 -2.47
N SER A 135 10.92 2.13 -2.62
CA SER A 135 11.87 2.44 -1.53
C SER A 135 12.43 1.19 -0.82
N ALA A 136 12.51 0.06 -1.49
CA ALA A 136 12.93 -1.22 -0.94
C ALA A 136 14.37 -1.64 -1.32
N TYR A 137 15.04 -0.88 -2.20
CA TYR A 137 16.34 -1.27 -2.75
C TYR A 137 17.42 -1.49 -1.68
N ARG A 138 17.54 -0.60 -0.69
CA ARG A 138 18.52 -0.76 0.40
C ARG A 138 18.18 -1.94 1.30
N GLY A 139 16.90 -2.13 1.63
CA GLY A 139 16.43 -3.29 2.39
C GLY A 139 16.75 -4.61 1.68
N PHE A 140 16.55 -4.66 0.36
CA PHE A 140 16.94 -5.80 -0.45
C PHE A 140 18.45 -6.09 -0.36
N LYS A 141 19.30 -5.05 -0.46
CA LYS A 141 20.75 -5.21 -0.31
C LYS A 141 21.19 -5.66 1.08
N TRP A 142 20.46 -5.28 2.12
CA TRP A 142 20.71 -5.79 3.47
C TRP A 142 20.30 -7.26 3.62
N ALA A 143 19.18 -7.66 3.02
CA ALA A 143 18.69 -9.04 3.12
C ALA A 143 19.54 -10.04 2.32
N TYR A 144 20.01 -9.65 1.12
CA TYR A 144 20.70 -10.53 0.17
C TYR A 144 22.17 -10.15 -0.09
N GLY A 145 22.70 -9.16 0.61
CA GLY A 145 24.09 -8.67 0.43
C GLY A 145 24.31 -8.06 -0.95
N ASN A 146 25.54 -8.20 -1.45
CA ASN A 146 25.92 -7.74 -2.79
C ASN A 146 25.58 -8.76 -3.90
N SER A 147 24.75 -9.75 -3.61
CA SER A 147 24.34 -10.71 -4.62
C SER A 147 23.64 -10.05 -5.80
N GLN A 148 23.70 -10.71 -6.95
CA GLN A 148 22.99 -10.28 -8.14
C GLN A 148 21.48 -10.25 -7.87
N ILE A 149 20.84 -9.23 -8.41
CA ILE A 149 19.38 -9.12 -8.37
C ILE A 149 18.83 -10.15 -9.36
N ASP A 150 18.00 -11.05 -8.86
CA ASP A 150 17.29 -12.01 -9.69
C ASP A 150 15.80 -12.03 -9.30
N TYR A 151 14.97 -12.51 -10.20
CA TYR A 151 13.51 -12.49 -10.03
C TYR A 151 13.03 -13.36 -8.86
N LYS A 152 13.70 -14.47 -8.52
CA LYS A 152 13.32 -15.31 -7.37
C LYS A 152 13.48 -14.56 -6.06
N LYS A 153 14.63 -13.86 -5.89
CA LYS A 153 14.87 -13.02 -4.69
C LYS A 153 13.92 -11.85 -4.62
N ILE A 154 13.51 -11.28 -5.78
CA ILE A 154 12.50 -10.22 -5.81
C ILE A 154 11.15 -10.73 -5.34
N ILE A 155 10.71 -11.91 -5.82
CA ILE A 155 9.46 -12.54 -5.36
C ILE A 155 9.53 -12.81 -3.86
N ASP A 156 10.60 -13.44 -3.40
CA ASP A 156 10.81 -13.70 -1.98
C ASP A 156 10.77 -12.40 -1.15
N PHE A 157 11.40 -11.33 -1.61
CA PHE A 157 11.50 -10.07 -0.87
C PHE A 157 10.23 -9.20 -0.93
N LEU A 158 9.65 -9.01 -2.12
CA LEU A 158 8.50 -8.11 -2.30
C LEU A 158 7.14 -8.81 -2.18
N ILE A 159 7.09 -10.13 -2.25
CA ILE A 159 5.84 -10.87 -2.07
C ILE A 159 5.82 -11.56 -0.72
N LEU A 160 6.83 -12.36 -0.37
CA LEU A 160 6.79 -13.29 0.76
C LEU A 160 7.45 -12.81 2.05
N SER A 161 8.28 -11.76 2.00
CA SER A 161 9.01 -11.32 3.19
C SER A 161 8.08 -10.64 4.21
N ASN A 162 8.08 -11.12 5.46
CA ASN A 162 7.44 -10.45 6.59
C ASN A 162 8.29 -9.31 7.18
N MET A 163 9.55 -9.19 6.79
CA MET A 163 10.48 -8.16 7.26
C MET A 163 10.52 -6.93 6.35
N CYS A 164 10.07 -7.05 5.11
CA CYS A 164 10.03 -5.93 4.17
C CYS A 164 8.71 -5.14 4.32
N PRO A 165 8.72 -3.88 4.83
CA PRO A 165 7.50 -3.10 5.00
C PRO A 165 6.74 -2.81 3.69
N ARG A 166 7.35 -3.12 2.54
CA ARG A 166 6.77 -2.94 1.20
C ARG A 166 6.34 -4.26 0.56
N SER A 167 6.51 -5.40 1.23
CA SER A 167 6.05 -6.67 0.70
C SER A 167 4.54 -6.82 0.83
N ILE A 168 4.00 -7.65 -0.03
CA ILE A 168 2.58 -8.02 0.00
C ILE A 168 2.27 -8.74 1.31
N PHE A 169 3.09 -9.74 1.69
CA PHE A 169 2.86 -10.50 2.92
C PHE A 169 2.87 -9.62 4.17
N TYR A 170 3.82 -8.68 4.29
CA TYR A 170 3.82 -7.73 5.40
C TYR A 170 2.53 -6.93 5.49
N ALA A 171 2.02 -6.45 4.34
CA ALA A 171 0.76 -5.71 4.32
C ALA A 171 -0.44 -6.58 4.73
N VAL A 172 -0.51 -7.81 4.22
CA VAL A 172 -1.55 -8.79 4.60
C VAL A 172 -1.49 -9.14 6.09
N ASP A 173 -0.29 -9.31 6.66
CA ASP A 173 -0.08 -9.52 8.10
C ASP A 173 -0.68 -8.38 8.93
N LYS A 174 -0.44 -7.13 8.52
CA LYS A 174 -1.00 -5.96 9.19
C LYS A 174 -2.51 -5.83 9.01
N ILE A 175 -3.04 -6.14 7.82
CA ILE A 175 -4.50 -6.18 7.60
C ILE A 175 -5.13 -7.23 8.53
N GLN A 176 -4.57 -8.44 8.61
CA GLN A 176 -5.07 -9.47 9.52
C GLN A 176 -5.03 -9.01 10.98
N TYR A 177 -3.96 -8.36 11.41
CA TYR A 177 -3.81 -7.84 12.76
C TYR A 177 -4.93 -6.83 13.10
N HIS A 178 -5.13 -5.82 12.24
CA HIS A 178 -6.12 -4.77 12.47
C HIS A 178 -7.57 -5.30 12.38
N LEU A 179 -7.87 -6.19 11.42
CA LEU A 179 -9.18 -6.85 11.35
C LEU A 179 -9.45 -7.73 12.57
N GLY A 180 -8.43 -8.44 13.06
CA GLY A 180 -8.54 -9.24 14.28
C GLY A 180 -8.90 -8.38 15.52
N ARG A 181 -8.33 -7.18 15.63
CA ARG A 181 -8.68 -6.21 16.70
C ARG A 181 -10.12 -5.71 16.56
N LEU A 182 -10.56 -5.37 15.34
CA LEU A 182 -11.95 -4.95 15.11
C LEU A 182 -12.94 -6.09 15.42
N THR A 183 -12.61 -7.33 15.04
CA THR A 183 -13.41 -8.51 15.40
C THR A 183 -13.58 -8.65 16.92
N GLN A 184 -12.51 -8.45 17.68
CA GLN A 184 -12.56 -8.48 19.15
C GLN A 184 -13.36 -7.29 19.70
N PHE A 185 -13.15 -6.08 19.17
CA PHE A 185 -13.79 -4.88 19.64
C PHE A 185 -15.32 -4.92 19.43
N TYR A 186 -15.75 -5.37 18.26
CA TYR A 186 -17.18 -5.45 17.93
C TYR A 186 -17.82 -6.81 18.24
N ASN A 187 -17.01 -7.78 18.74
CA ASN A 187 -17.42 -9.17 19.00
C ASN A 187 -18.13 -9.82 17.79
N CYS A 188 -17.63 -9.58 16.60
CA CYS A 188 -18.23 -10.02 15.33
C CYS A 188 -17.17 -10.67 14.42
N ASP A 189 -17.21 -12.01 14.26
CA ASP A 189 -16.42 -12.70 13.26
C ASP A 189 -17.11 -12.66 11.90
N ASN A 190 -16.53 -11.95 10.96
CA ASN A 190 -17.11 -11.62 9.67
C ASN A 190 -16.34 -12.23 8.49
N ALA A 191 -16.92 -12.14 7.28
CA ALA A 191 -16.35 -12.67 6.05
C ALA A 191 -14.97 -12.08 5.75
N ALA A 192 -14.80 -10.75 5.92
CA ALA A 192 -13.52 -10.07 5.69
C ALA A 192 -12.40 -10.66 6.55
N ASN A 193 -12.65 -10.88 7.84
CA ASN A 193 -11.66 -11.48 8.75
C ASN A 193 -11.32 -12.92 8.37
N ARG A 194 -12.32 -13.74 8.01
CA ARG A 194 -12.09 -15.13 7.58
C ARG A 194 -11.30 -15.20 6.27
N ASN A 195 -11.62 -14.35 5.31
CA ASN A 195 -10.93 -14.29 4.01
C ASN A 195 -9.49 -13.84 4.15
N VAL A 196 -9.21 -12.78 4.93
CA VAL A 196 -7.83 -12.35 5.20
C VAL A 196 -7.02 -13.42 5.91
N LYS A 197 -7.59 -14.12 6.89
CA LYS A 197 -6.91 -15.25 7.55
C LYS A 197 -6.53 -16.35 6.57
N LYS A 198 -7.41 -16.65 5.59
CA LYS A 198 -7.13 -17.63 4.53
C LYS A 198 -5.99 -17.17 3.64
N ILE A 199 -6.02 -15.91 3.18
CA ILE A 199 -4.97 -15.30 2.35
C ILE A 199 -3.63 -15.34 3.11
N HIS A 200 -3.60 -14.84 4.35
CA HIS A 200 -2.41 -14.83 5.21
C HIS A 200 -1.80 -16.23 5.39
N LYS A 201 -2.64 -17.23 5.67
CA LYS A 201 -2.19 -18.61 5.79
C LYS A 201 -1.60 -19.15 4.47
N GLY A 202 -2.14 -18.70 3.33
CA GLY A 202 -1.58 -19.00 2.01
C GLY A 202 -0.13 -18.53 1.89
N PHE A 203 0.16 -17.29 2.29
CA PHE A 203 1.52 -16.74 2.26
C PHE A 203 2.51 -17.48 3.17
N ILE A 204 2.09 -17.89 4.37
CA ILE A 204 2.95 -18.66 5.30
C ILE A 204 3.40 -19.98 4.68
N ASN A 205 2.53 -20.62 3.90
CA ASN A 205 2.76 -21.95 3.31
C ASN A 205 3.35 -21.88 1.90
N SER A 206 3.55 -20.69 1.32
CA SER A 206 4.06 -20.52 -0.05
C SER A 206 5.55 -20.22 -0.06
N ASN A 207 6.18 -20.58 -1.16
CA ASN A 207 7.56 -20.22 -1.47
C ASN A 207 7.67 -19.62 -2.88
N ALA A 208 8.82 -18.99 -3.19
CA ALA A 208 9.02 -18.31 -4.46
C ALA A 208 8.91 -19.26 -5.67
N GLU A 209 9.33 -20.52 -5.53
CA GLU A 209 9.29 -21.49 -6.63
C GLU A 209 7.85 -21.91 -6.95
N GLU A 210 7.01 -22.09 -5.95
CA GLU A 210 5.58 -22.37 -6.15
C GLU A 210 4.87 -21.23 -6.88
N ILE A 211 5.14 -19.97 -6.49
CA ILE A 211 4.57 -18.81 -7.16
C ILE A 211 5.00 -18.73 -8.63
N ILE A 212 6.28 -19.00 -8.90
CA ILE A 212 6.83 -19.01 -10.26
C ILE A 212 6.17 -20.11 -11.10
N ASN A 213 6.04 -21.31 -10.55
CA ASN A 213 5.45 -22.46 -11.24
C ASN A 213 3.95 -22.28 -11.48
N PHE A 214 3.25 -21.62 -10.58
CA PHE A 214 1.82 -21.27 -10.76
C PHE A 214 1.64 -20.18 -11.83
N GLY A 215 2.61 -19.31 -12.01
CA GLY A 215 2.57 -18.11 -12.83
C GLY A 215 2.46 -16.85 -11.97
N LEU A 216 3.48 -15.97 -12.08
CA LEU A 216 3.51 -14.75 -11.26
C LEU A 216 2.33 -13.83 -11.53
N HIS A 217 1.94 -13.66 -12.80
CA HIS A 217 0.80 -12.83 -13.19
C HIS A 217 -0.52 -13.41 -12.65
N GLU A 218 -0.73 -14.69 -12.83
CA GLU A 218 -1.91 -15.41 -12.35
C GLU A 218 -2.03 -15.33 -10.82
N PHE A 219 -0.90 -15.46 -10.13
CA PHE A 219 -0.83 -15.29 -8.67
C PHE A 219 -1.22 -13.87 -8.24
N LEU A 220 -0.64 -12.84 -8.89
CA LEU A 220 -0.90 -11.45 -8.55
C LEU A 220 -2.34 -11.03 -8.88
N THR A 221 -2.86 -11.44 -10.03
CA THR A 221 -4.25 -11.18 -10.42
C THR A 221 -5.21 -11.80 -9.41
N LYS A 222 -5.03 -13.08 -9.09
CA LYS A 222 -5.84 -13.75 -8.08
C LYS A 222 -5.75 -13.05 -6.72
N PHE A 223 -4.56 -12.64 -6.31
CA PHE A 223 -4.37 -11.92 -5.05
C PHE A 223 -5.14 -10.59 -5.04
N ILE A 224 -5.07 -9.80 -6.12
CA ILE A 224 -5.80 -8.52 -6.24
C ILE A 224 -7.31 -8.75 -6.15
N ASP A 225 -7.84 -9.77 -6.82
CA ASP A 225 -9.26 -10.13 -6.80
C ASP A 225 -9.71 -10.59 -5.39
N ASP A 226 -8.92 -11.45 -4.74
CA ASP A 226 -9.17 -11.90 -3.37
C ASP A 226 -9.17 -10.71 -2.38
N MET A 227 -8.25 -9.75 -2.53
CA MET A 227 -8.20 -8.54 -1.69
C MET A 227 -9.35 -7.59 -1.98
N SER A 228 -9.77 -7.44 -3.23
CA SER A 228 -10.94 -6.65 -3.60
C SER A 228 -12.23 -7.20 -2.97
N THR A 229 -12.41 -8.52 -3.04
CA THR A 229 -13.53 -9.21 -2.36
C THR A 229 -13.51 -8.95 -0.86
N THR A 230 -12.34 -9.10 -0.23
CA THR A 230 -12.19 -8.85 1.21
C THR A 230 -12.50 -7.40 1.59
N TYR A 231 -12.14 -6.44 0.73
CA TYR A 231 -12.48 -5.03 0.93
C TYR A 231 -13.99 -4.80 0.86
N SER A 232 -14.68 -5.39 -0.12
CA SER A 232 -16.15 -5.33 -0.24
C SER A 232 -16.86 -5.94 0.97
N ASP A 233 -16.38 -7.11 1.46
CA ASP A 233 -16.88 -7.72 2.69
C ASP A 233 -16.71 -6.79 3.91
N LEU A 234 -15.59 -6.05 3.98
CA LEU A 234 -15.34 -5.08 5.05
C LEU A 234 -16.32 -3.90 4.98
N GLU A 235 -16.55 -3.37 3.77
CA GLU A 235 -17.52 -2.29 3.58
C GLU A 235 -18.92 -2.72 3.99
N GLU A 236 -19.35 -3.90 3.58
CA GLU A 236 -20.67 -4.46 3.90
C GLU A 236 -20.89 -4.58 5.40
N VAL A 237 -19.92 -5.13 6.12
CA VAL A 237 -20.02 -5.37 7.57
C VAL A 237 -19.96 -4.09 8.39
N TYR A 238 -19.02 -3.20 8.09
CA TYR A 238 -18.74 -2.07 8.98
C TYR A 238 -19.40 -0.75 8.55
N PHE A 239 -19.69 -0.57 7.26
CA PHE A 239 -20.22 0.70 6.75
C PHE A 239 -21.66 0.60 6.25
N LEU A 240 -22.08 -0.54 5.69
CA LEU A 240 -23.44 -0.73 5.21
C LEU A 240 -24.37 -1.39 6.23
N GLY A 241 -23.82 -2.05 7.25
CA GLY A 241 -24.57 -2.58 8.40
C GLY A 241 -25.51 -3.75 8.08
N THR A 242 -25.23 -4.52 7.01
CA THR A 242 -26.09 -5.61 6.53
C THR A 242 -25.98 -6.89 7.37
N ASP A 243 -24.94 -7.05 8.19
CA ASP A 243 -24.68 -8.23 9.04
C ASP A 243 -24.28 -7.84 10.48
N ARG A 244 -25.19 -7.16 11.20
CA ARG A 244 -25.05 -6.98 12.65
C ARG A 244 -25.97 -7.90 13.42
#